data_c895ace2dc497190e98c829c16666dcd
#
_entry.id   c895ace2dc497190e98c829c16666dcd
#
_cell.length_a   1.000
_cell.length_b   1.000
_cell.length_c   1.000
_cell.angle_alpha   90.00
_cell.angle_beta   90.00
_cell.angle_gamma   90.00
#
_symmetry.space_group_name_H-M   'P 1'
#
loop_
_entity.id
_entity.type
_entity.pdbx_description
1 polymer ?
#
loop_
_entity_poly.entity_id
_entity_poly.type
_entity_poly.pdbx_seq_one_letter_code
_entity_poly.pdbx_strand_id
1 'polypeptide(L)'
;MINLFEANNIHKQYAGHKALDGVSIQVPQGSIYGLLGPNGAGKTTFIRIINQITAPDSGNITFNGESLQQKHISQIGYLPEERGLYKKMKVGEQALYLAQLKGLSKKEAKIKLRHWFQKLEITSWWDKKVEELSKGMAQKVQFITT
;
A
#
# COMPACT_ATOMS: atom_id res chain seq x y z
N MET A 1 8.93 23.75 4.13
CA MET A 1 7.85 22.73 4.04
C MET A 1 8.27 21.55 4.90
N ILE A 2 7.35 20.97 5.64
CA ILE A 2 7.65 19.78 6.48
C ILE A 2 7.54 18.55 5.57
N ASN A 3 8.60 17.73 5.53
CA ASN A 3 8.57 16.49 4.79
C ASN A 3 7.84 15.42 5.63
N LEU A 4 6.84 14.76 5.03
CA LEU A 4 6.17 13.63 5.64
C LEU A 4 7.04 12.37 5.60
N PHE A 5 7.77 12.21 4.49
CA PHE A 5 8.61 11.05 4.26
C PHE A 5 9.96 11.50 3.70
N GLU A 6 11.04 10.94 4.24
CA GLU A 6 12.39 11.14 3.72
C GLU A 6 13.13 9.81 3.68
N ALA A 7 13.80 9.56 2.57
CA ALA A 7 14.75 8.47 2.41
C ALA A 7 16.12 9.07 2.07
N ASN A 8 17.16 8.66 2.75
CA ASN A 8 18.50 9.18 2.56
C ASN A 8 19.47 8.04 2.28
N ASN A 9 20.09 8.10 1.11
CA ASN A 9 21.18 7.23 0.67
C ASN A 9 20.82 5.73 0.81
N ILE A 10 19.65 5.34 0.29
CA ILE A 10 19.16 3.97 0.37
C ILE A 10 19.87 3.09 -0.64
N HIS A 11 20.48 2.02 -0.15
CA HIS A 11 21.09 0.98 -0.95
C HIS A 11 20.38 -0.35 -0.77
N LYS A 12 20.25 -1.13 -1.85
CA LYS A 12 19.76 -2.49 -1.85
C LYS A 12 20.38 -3.30 -2.97
N GLN A 13 21.01 -4.41 -2.60
CA GLN A 13 21.59 -5.36 -3.54
C GLN A 13 20.95 -6.74 -3.37
N TYR A 14 20.67 -7.39 -4.49
CA TYR A 14 20.33 -8.80 -4.58
C TYR A 14 21.45 -9.53 -5.33
N ALA A 15 21.51 -10.85 -5.24
CA ALA A 15 22.56 -11.67 -5.85
C ALA A 15 23.01 -11.14 -7.23
N GLY A 16 24.13 -10.42 -7.26
CA GLY A 16 24.74 -9.85 -8.46
C GLY A 16 24.05 -8.62 -9.08
N HIS A 17 22.92 -8.14 -8.50
CA HIS A 17 22.19 -6.98 -9.03
C HIS A 17 21.98 -5.91 -7.96
N LYS A 18 22.46 -4.71 -8.26
CA LYS A 18 22.24 -3.52 -7.41
C LYS A 18 20.89 -2.90 -7.76
N ALA A 19 19.88 -3.14 -6.92
CA ALA A 19 18.52 -2.68 -7.15
C ALA A 19 18.34 -1.19 -6.77
N LEU A 20 19.02 -0.72 -5.72
CA LEU A 20 19.09 0.68 -5.32
C LEU A 20 20.54 1.05 -5.01
N ASP A 21 20.97 2.20 -5.51
CA ASP A 21 22.33 2.69 -5.37
C ASP A 21 22.32 4.16 -4.89
N GLY A 22 22.19 4.37 -3.59
CA GLY A 22 22.22 5.70 -2.99
C GLY A 22 20.97 6.54 -3.25
N VAL A 23 19.78 5.93 -3.29
CA VAL A 23 18.53 6.64 -3.58
C VAL A 23 18.15 7.56 -2.41
N SER A 24 17.93 8.84 -2.71
CA SER A 24 17.46 9.83 -1.74
C SER A 24 16.22 10.53 -2.28
N ILE A 25 15.15 10.59 -1.46
CA ILE A 25 13.85 11.14 -1.83
C ILE A 25 13.27 11.89 -0.64
N GLN A 26 12.64 13.03 -0.91
CA GLN A 26 11.89 13.81 0.07
C GLN A 26 10.48 14.04 -0.45
N VAL A 27 9.49 13.69 0.36
CA VAL A 27 8.07 13.84 0.02
C VAL A 27 7.43 14.81 1.01
N PRO A 28 7.10 16.03 0.58
CA PRO A 28 6.41 16.99 1.43
C PRO A 28 5.02 16.51 1.83
N GLN A 29 4.57 16.91 3.02
CA GLN A 29 3.21 16.63 3.47
C GLN A 29 2.17 17.22 2.50
N GLY A 30 1.12 16.44 2.18
CA GLY A 30 0.03 16.87 1.29
C GLY A 30 0.40 16.95 -0.19
N SER A 31 1.59 16.45 -0.59
CA SER A 31 2.02 16.45 -1.98
C SER A 31 1.69 15.14 -2.70
N ILE A 32 1.70 15.19 -4.03
CA ILE A 32 1.73 14.01 -4.90
C ILE A 32 3.15 13.88 -5.43
N TYR A 33 3.76 12.72 -5.22
CA TYR A 33 5.13 12.44 -5.65
C TYR A 33 5.15 11.31 -6.69
N GLY A 34 5.74 11.56 -7.86
CA GLY A 34 5.88 10.58 -8.94
C GLY A 34 7.23 9.88 -8.88
N LEU A 35 7.24 8.55 -8.71
CA LEU A 35 8.43 7.73 -8.83
C LEU A 35 8.49 7.09 -10.22
N LEU A 36 9.30 7.67 -11.11
CA LEU A 36 9.38 7.28 -12.51
C LEU A 36 10.69 6.54 -12.83
N GLY A 37 10.66 5.70 -13.83
CA GLY A 37 11.82 4.96 -14.31
C GLY A 37 11.43 3.71 -15.10
N PRO A 38 12.35 3.12 -15.88
CA PRO A 38 12.11 1.90 -16.65
C PRO A 38 11.83 0.68 -15.76
N ASN A 39 11.42 -0.41 -16.38
CA ASN A 39 11.32 -1.69 -15.68
C ASN A 39 12.70 -2.12 -15.19
N GLY A 40 12.77 -2.63 -13.95
CA GLY A 40 14.04 -2.98 -13.30
C GLY A 40 14.79 -1.83 -12.61
N ALA A 41 14.31 -0.58 -12.70
CA ALA A 41 14.95 0.59 -12.06
C ALA A 41 14.84 0.62 -10.52
N GLY A 42 14.38 -0.44 -9.88
CA GLY A 42 14.31 -0.52 -8.41
C GLY A 42 13.07 0.11 -7.77
N LYS A 43 12.11 0.67 -8.53
CA LYS A 43 10.90 1.31 -8.00
C LYS A 43 10.12 0.41 -7.02
N THR A 44 9.83 -0.81 -7.44
CA THR A 44 9.11 -1.78 -6.60
C THR A 44 9.91 -2.17 -5.36
N THR A 45 11.24 -2.29 -5.48
CA THR A 45 12.12 -2.55 -4.34
C THR A 45 12.06 -1.41 -3.33
N PHE A 46 12.12 -0.17 -3.80
CA PHE A 46 12.01 1.00 -2.94
C PHE A 46 10.66 1.08 -2.22
N ILE A 47 9.56 0.86 -2.94
CA ILE A 47 8.20 0.81 -2.35
C ILE A 47 8.09 -0.32 -1.30
N ARG A 48 8.66 -1.49 -1.55
CA ARG A 48 8.70 -2.60 -0.58
C ARG A 48 9.51 -2.24 0.68
N ILE A 49 10.57 -1.46 0.54
CA ILE A 49 11.35 -0.97 1.69
C ILE A 49 10.53 0.01 2.52
N ILE A 50 9.82 0.96 1.89
CA ILE A 50 8.93 1.91 2.59
C ILE A 50 7.86 1.17 3.40
N ASN A 51 7.33 0.07 2.85
CA ASN A 51 6.32 -0.76 3.51
C ASN A 51 6.92 -1.82 4.47
N GLN A 52 8.22 -1.76 4.73
CA GLN A 52 8.95 -2.72 5.59
C GLN A 52 8.77 -4.21 5.21
N ILE A 53 8.45 -4.48 3.93
CA ILE A 53 8.42 -5.84 3.38
C ILE A 53 9.84 -6.36 3.16
N THR A 54 10.77 -5.45 2.88
CA THR A 54 12.21 -5.72 2.66
C THR A 54 13.01 -4.66 3.39
N ALA A 55 14.09 -5.04 4.06
CA ALA A 55 15.01 -4.08 4.66
C ALA A 55 16.00 -3.52 3.63
N PRO A 56 16.40 -2.23 3.72
CA PRO A 56 17.53 -1.71 2.96
C PRO A 56 18.83 -2.32 3.51
N ASP A 57 19.89 -2.34 2.69
CA ASP A 57 21.21 -2.77 3.14
C ASP A 57 21.95 -1.64 3.86
N SER A 58 21.66 -0.38 3.46
CA SER A 58 22.14 0.83 4.15
C SER A 58 21.25 2.03 3.81
N GLY A 59 21.48 3.14 4.52
CA GLY A 59 20.68 4.35 4.45
C GLY A 59 19.65 4.42 5.56
N ASN A 60 18.92 5.53 5.62
CA ASN A 60 17.90 5.74 6.65
C ASN A 60 16.62 6.30 6.03
N ILE A 61 15.50 5.95 6.66
CA ILE A 61 14.18 6.42 6.27
C ILE A 61 13.49 7.03 7.48
N THR A 62 12.89 8.19 7.30
CA THR A 62 12.05 8.83 8.31
C THR A 62 10.62 9.01 7.79
N PHE A 63 9.68 8.90 8.69
CA PHE A 63 8.27 9.15 8.47
C PHE A 63 7.75 10.09 9.56
N ASN A 64 7.20 11.22 9.15
CA ASN A 64 6.74 12.27 10.06
C ASN A 64 7.81 12.71 11.09
N GLY A 65 9.07 12.82 10.63
CA GLY A 65 10.22 13.23 11.43
C GLY A 65 10.83 12.15 12.33
N GLU A 66 10.22 10.96 12.43
CA GLU A 66 10.76 9.83 13.20
C GLU A 66 11.35 8.74 12.27
N SER A 67 12.32 7.99 12.76
CA SER A 67 12.81 6.82 12.03
C SER A 67 11.66 5.86 11.71
N LEU A 68 11.57 5.40 10.46
CA LEU A 68 10.51 4.50 10.01
C LEU A 68 10.51 3.20 10.81
N GLN A 69 9.39 2.90 11.44
CA GLN A 69 9.19 1.73 12.30
C GLN A 69 7.86 1.05 11.99
N GLN A 70 7.68 -0.18 12.49
CA GLN A 70 6.45 -0.97 12.30
C GLN A 70 5.17 -0.21 12.72
N LYS A 71 5.23 0.63 13.75
CA LYS A 71 4.10 1.46 14.19
C LYS A 71 3.57 2.40 13.10
N HIS A 72 4.43 2.82 12.15
CA HIS A 72 4.04 3.73 11.07
C HIS A 72 3.31 3.03 9.91
N ILE A 73 3.46 1.70 9.79
CA ILE A 73 2.86 0.93 8.70
C ILE A 73 1.32 1.01 8.73
N SER A 74 0.72 1.11 9.92
CA SER A 74 -0.73 1.31 10.06
C SER A 74 -1.24 2.64 9.48
N GLN A 75 -0.33 3.61 9.27
CA GLN A 75 -0.62 4.93 8.69
C GLN A 75 -0.30 4.99 7.19
N ILE A 76 0.31 3.95 6.64
CA ILE A 76 0.71 3.86 5.23
C ILE A 76 -0.25 2.92 4.50
N GLY A 77 -0.99 3.44 3.52
CA GLY A 77 -1.75 2.61 2.61
C GLY A 77 -0.85 2.09 1.49
N TYR A 78 -0.82 0.79 1.25
CA TYR A 78 -0.08 0.17 0.17
C TYR A 78 -1.01 -0.54 -0.81
N LEU A 79 -1.02 -0.08 -2.05
CA LEU A 79 -1.79 -0.69 -3.15
C LEU A 79 -0.81 -1.37 -4.11
N PRO A 80 -0.56 -2.68 -3.95
CA PRO A 80 0.35 -3.41 -4.83
C PRO A 80 -0.24 -3.58 -6.23
N GLU A 81 0.63 -3.74 -7.23
CA GLU A 81 0.23 -4.04 -8.60
C GLU A 81 -0.44 -5.42 -8.70
N GLU A 82 0.07 -6.41 -7.98
CA GLU A 82 -0.52 -7.73 -7.88
C GLU A 82 -1.70 -7.73 -6.90
N ARG A 83 -2.78 -8.40 -7.30
CA ARG A 83 -4.02 -8.42 -6.54
C ARG A 83 -3.91 -9.40 -5.37
N GLY A 84 -3.82 -8.87 -4.15
CA GLY A 84 -3.86 -9.66 -2.92
C GLY A 84 -5.27 -10.12 -2.52
N LEU A 85 -6.21 -10.20 -3.48
CA LEU A 85 -7.59 -10.59 -3.20
C LEU A 85 -7.80 -12.10 -3.35
N TYR A 86 -8.50 -12.71 -2.38
CA TYR A 86 -8.86 -14.14 -2.40
C TYR A 86 -10.01 -14.38 -3.36
N LYS A 87 -9.76 -15.06 -4.48
CA LYS A 87 -10.69 -15.22 -5.60
C LYS A 87 -12.05 -15.82 -5.23
N LYS A 88 -12.06 -16.81 -4.32
CA LYS A 88 -13.28 -17.54 -3.91
C LYS A 88 -14.09 -16.86 -2.81
N MET A 89 -13.56 -15.83 -2.16
CA MET A 89 -14.28 -15.08 -1.14
C MET A 89 -15.24 -14.07 -1.77
N LYS A 90 -16.33 -13.76 -1.06
CA LYS A 90 -17.18 -12.64 -1.41
C LYS A 90 -16.46 -11.32 -1.12
N VAL A 91 -16.71 -10.32 -1.95
CA VAL A 91 -16.10 -8.99 -1.84
C VAL A 91 -16.32 -8.38 -0.46
N GLY A 92 -17.55 -8.40 0.05
CA GLY A 92 -17.87 -7.85 1.37
C GLY A 92 -17.22 -8.60 2.53
N GLU A 93 -17.15 -9.93 2.44
CA GLU A 93 -16.49 -10.77 3.46
C GLU A 93 -14.99 -10.45 3.52
N GLN A 94 -14.34 -10.38 2.37
CA GLN A 94 -12.92 -10.06 2.28
C GLN A 94 -12.62 -8.63 2.75
N ALA A 95 -13.44 -7.66 2.34
CA ALA A 95 -13.29 -6.28 2.77
C ALA A 95 -13.39 -6.15 4.30
N LEU A 96 -14.36 -6.83 4.91
CA LEU A 96 -14.51 -6.90 6.37
C LEU A 96 -13.30 -7.55 7.04
N TYR A 97 -12.83 -8.67 6.49
CA TYR A 97 -11.68 -9.39 7.02
C TYR A 97 -10.41 -8.51 6.99
N LEU A 98 -10.13 -7.86 5.86
CA LEU A 98 -8.95 -7.00 5.73
C LEU A 98 -9.03 -5.75 6.62
N ALA A 99 -10.22 -5.15 6.76
CA ALA A 99 -10.44 -4.03 7.66
C ALA A 99 -10.20 -4.41 9.15
N GLN A 100 -10.61 -5.63 9.53
CA GLN A 100 -10.36 -6.14 10.89
C GLN A 100 -8.88 -6.45 11.12
N LEU A 101 -8.16 -6.95 10.12
CA LEU A 101 -6.70 -7.12 10.20
C LEU A 101 -5.95 -5.80 10.41
N LYS A 102 -6.54 -4.69 9.95
CA LYS A 102 -6.02 -3.33 10.21
C LYS A 102 -6.44 -2.75 11.57
N GLY A 103 -7.05 -3.55 12.42
CA GLY A 103 -7.39 -3.18 13.80
C GLY A 103 -8.79 -2.57 13.98
N LEU A 104 -9.64 -2.51 12.92
CA LEU A 104 -11.00 -2.03 13.07
C LEU A 104 -11.89 -3.11 13.70
N SER A 105 -12.79 -2.70 14.61
CA SER A 105 -13.87 -3.57 15.05
C SER A 105 -14.81 -3.90 13.87
N LYS A 106 -15.51 -5.02 13.93
CA LYS A 106 -16.47 -5.42 12.89
C LYS A 106 -17.54 -4.35 12.62
N LYS A 107 -17.96 -3.63 13.68
CA LYS A 107 -18.96 -2.55 13.58
C LYS A 107 -18.39 -1.34 12.83
N GLU A 108 -17.22 -0.87 13.20
CA GLU A 108 -16.53 0.24 12.54
C GLU A 108 -16.20 -0.08 11.08
N ALA A 109 -15.67 -1.28 10.83
CA ALA A 109 -15.39 -1.75 9.49
C ALA A 109 -16.64 -1.73 8.60
N LYS A 110 -17.78 -2.22 9.08
CA LYS A 110 -19.05 -2.18 8.33
C LYS A 110 -19.48 -0.75 7.99
N ILE A 111 -19.37 0.19 8.93
CA ILE A 111 -19.77 1.60 8.70
C ILE A 111 -18.86 2.22 7.64
N LYS A 112 -17.53 2.10 7.80
CA LYS A 112 -16.56 2.66 6.85
C LYS A 112 -16.69 2.03 5.45
N LEU A 113 -16.83 0.71 5.38
CA LEU A 113 -16.99 0.01 4.11
C LEU A 113 -18.27 0.41 3.38
N ARG A 114 -19.41 0.51 4.09
CA ARG A 114 -20.66 1.01 3.48
C ARG A 114 -20.46 2.37 2.84
N HIS A 115 -19.83 3.30 3.56
CA HIS A 115 -19.54 4.63 3.02
C HIS A 115 -18.71 4.57 1.73
N TRP A 116 -17.62 3.80 1.72
CA TRP A 116 -16.75 3.68 0.56
C TRP A 116 -17.41 2.95 -0.61
N PHE A 117 -18.18 1.89 -0.33
CA PHE A 117 -18.92 1.15 -1.37
C PHE A 117 -19.99 2.03 -2.03
N GLN A 118 -20.67 2.88 -1.27
CA GLN A 118 -21.61 3.86 -1.82
C GLN A 118 -20.87 4.94 -2.62
N LYS A 119 -19.81 5.52 -2.06
CA LYS A 119 -19.01 6.58 -2.72
C LYS A 119 -18.41 6.15 -4.06
N LEU A 120 -18.04 4.90 -4.21
CA LEU A 120 -17.48 4.35 -5.45
C LEU A 120 -18.54 3.66 -6.32
N GLU A 121 -19.82 3.70 -5.93
CA GLU A 121 -20.97 3.11 -6.66
C GLU A 121 -20.82 1.59 -6.89
N ILE A 122 -20.30 0.88 -5.91
CA ILE A 122 -20.04 -0.58 -5.99
C ILE A 122 -20.79 -1.40 -4.95
N THR A 123 -21.84 -0.85 -4.35
CA THR A 123 -22.62 -1.53 -3.31
C THR A 123 -23.19 -2.89 -3.79
N SER A 124 -23.57 -2.97 -5.07
CA SER A 124 -24.06 -4.21 -5.68
C SER A 124 -23.03 -5.34 -5.79
N TRP A 125 -21.73 -5.04 -5.55
CA TRP A 125 -20.67 -6.05 -5.64
C TRP A 125 -20.44 -6.77 -4.30
N TRP A 126 -21.08 -6.35 -3.24
CA TRP A 126 -20.87 -6.87 -1.88
C TRP A 126 -20.94 -8.39 -1.79
N ASP A 127 -21.95 -8.98 -2.43
CA ASP A 127 -22.18 -10.44 -2.41
C ASP A 127 -21.56 -11.20 -3.57
N LYS A 128 -20.92 -10.49 -4.53
CA LYS A 128 -20.20 -11.13 -5.62
C LYS A 128 -18.92 -11.79 -5.10
N LYS A 129 -18.52 -12.89 -5.74
CA LYS A 129 -17.18 -13.44 -5.54
C LYS A 129 -16.15 -12.59 -6.24
N VAL A 130 -14.94 -12.52 -5.68
CA VAL A 130 -13.84 -11.74 -6.27
C VAL A 130 -13.49 -12.22 -7.69
N GLU A 131 -13.61 -13.52 -7.97
CA GLU A 131 -13.36 -14.09 -9.30
C GLU A 131 -14.34 -13.61 -10.38
N GLU A 132 -15.52 -13.10 -10.00
CA GLU A 132 -16.51 -12.54 -10.92
C GLU A 132 -16.22 -11.08 -11.31
N LEU A 133 -15.21 -10.47 -10.68
CA LEU A 133 -14.86 -9.08 -10.93
C LEU A 133 -13.94 -8.93 -12.15
N SER A 134 -14.18 -7.90 -12.95
CA SER A 134 -13.21 -7.45 -13.94
C SER A 134 -11.92 -6.92 -13.27
N LYS A 135 -10.87 -6.73 -14.05
CA LYS A 135 -9.60 -6.16 -13.56
C LYS A 135 -9.80 -4.81 -12.86
N GLY A 136 -10.55 -3.90 -13.47
CA GLY A 136 -10.82 -2.58 -12.89
C GLY A 136 -11.70 -2.65 -11.65
N MET A 137 -12.69 -3.56 -11.62
CA MET A 137 -13.53 -3.79 -10.45
C MET A 137 -12.69 -4.29 -9.26
N ALA A 138 -11.81 -5.26 -9.48
CA ALA A 138 -10.93 -5.79 -8.44
C ALA A 138 -9.97 -4.71 -7.91
N GLN A 139 -9.48 -3.81 -8.76
CA GLN A 139 -8.67 -2.66 -8.32
C GLN A 139 -9.44 -1.69 -7.43
N LYS A 140 -10.71 -1.40 -7.74
CA LYS A 140 -11.56 -0.57 -6.85
C LYS A 140 -11.74 -1.21 -5.47
N VAL A 141 -12.01 -2.51 -5.42
CA VAL A 141 -12.11 -3.25 -4.14
C VAL A 141 -10.79 -3.22 -3.38
N GLN A 142 -9.68 -3.45 -4.07
CA GLN A 142 -8.36 -3.40 -3.47
C GLN A 142 -8.05 -2.02 -2.86
N PHE A 143 -8.40 -0.95 -3.57
CA PHE A 143 -8.27 0.43 -3.07
C PHE A 143 -9.05 0.67 -1.78
N ILE A 144 -10.29 0.17 -1.68
CA ILE A 144 -11.12 0.32 -0.47
C ILE A 144 -10.51 -0.42 0.73
N THR A 145 -9.81 -1.51 0.47
CA THR A 145 -9.23 -2.36 1.53
C THR A 145 -7.79 -1.96 1.91
N THR A 146 -7.23 -0.98 1.21
CA THR A 146 -5.92 -0.37 1.52
C THR A 146 -6.01 0.67 2.61
#